data_385ffff2926b18f3b441c94cac8a1296
#
_entry.id   385ffff2926b18f3b441c94cac8a1296
#
_cell.length_a   1.000
_cell.length_b   1.000
_cell.length_c   1.000
_cell.angle_alpha   90.00
_cell.angle_beta   90.00
_cell.angle_gamma   90.00
#
_symmetry.space_group_name_H-M   'P 1'
#
loop_
_entity.id
_entity.type
_entity.pdbx_description
1 polymer ?
#
loop_
_entity_poly.entity_id
_entity_poly.type
_entity_poly.pdbx_seq_one_letter_code
_entity_poly.pdbx_strand_id
1 'polypeptide(L)'
;MDLLLALIALLTLLSFLLKSSFLPRPGALLAALGLALAVGLAIPWLTRQSAATVVSWTSAPDRMLDAAVCLVLEIALMVAFCFSRAAGKFRWLRYYPGLLVFPACCWAWAQLLFSRPGLDFGRLAWIAALVTGIVAFAGIGLLRKFIPEEETRLEGLFLINLLLLLLTVAATGAITF
;
A
#
# COMPACT_ATOMS: atom_id res chain seq x y z
N MET A 1 2.62 -1.42 -18.85
CA MET A 1 1.69 -1.78 -17.75
C MET A 1 2.42 -1.89 -16.42
N ASP A 2 3.56 -2.59 -16.37
CA ASP A 2 4.30 -2.83 -15.11
C ASP A 2 4.79 -1.55 -14.41
N LEU A 3 5.22 -0.54 -15.18
CA LEU A 3 5.66 0.74 -14.62
C LEU A 3 4.51 1.49 -13.93
N LEU A 4 3.32 1.45 -14.51
CA LEU A 4 2.12 2.08 -13.94
C LEU A 4 1.71 1.40 -12.63
N LEU A 5 1.68 0.06 -12.62
CA LEU A 5 1.39 -0.72 -11.41
C LEU A 5 2.44 -0.49 -10.33
N ALA A 6 3.73 -0.42 -10.70
CA ALA A 6 4.80 -0.11 -9.76
C ALA A 6 4.63 1.29 -9.15
N LEU A 7 4.25 2.27 -9.96
CA LEU A 7 3.99 3.62 -9.48
C LEU A 7 2.79 3.69 -8.53
N ILE A 8 1.69 3.01 -8.88
CA ILE A 8 0.51 2.89 -8.00
C ILE A 8 0.90 2.21 -6.68
N ALA A 9 1.65 1.12 -6.72
CA ALA A 9 2.10 0.42 -5.51
C ALA A 9 3.01 1.31 -4.63
N LEU A 10 3.93 2.05 -5.24
CA LEU A 10 4.80 2.99 -4.53
C LEU A 10 4.01 4.12 -3.86
N LEU A 11 3.06 4.72 -4.58
CA LEU A 11 2.22 5.79 -4.05
C LEU A 11 1.28 5.30 -2.96
N THR A 12 0.76 4.07 -3.08
CA THR A 12 -0.06 3.44 -2.05
C THR A 12 0.76 3.19 -0.78
N LEU A 13 2.01 2.73 -0.91
CA LEU A 13 2.92 2.59 0.23
C LEU A 13 3.22 3.96 0.88
N LEU A 14 3.48 4.99 0.09
CA LEU A 14 3.74 6.33 0.58
C LEU A 14 2.51 6.94 1.27
N SER A 15 1.31 6.73 0.73
CA SER A 15 0.04 7.09 1.38
C SER A 15 -0.12 6.41 2.74
N PHE A 16 0.18 5.11 2.83
CA PHE A 16 0.17 4.35 4.09
C PHE A 16 1.17 4.92 5.10
N LEU A 17 2.40 5.21 4.70
CA LEU A 17 3.44 5.76 5.58
C LEU A 17 3.05 7.14 6.12
N LEU A 18 2.55 8.02 5.25
CA LEU A 18 2.05 9.35 5.64
C LEU A 18 0.86 9.22 6.59
N LYS A 19 -0.11 8.38 6.26
CA LYS A 19 -1.28 8.13 7.10
C LYS A 19 -0.87 7.60 8.48
N SER A 20 0.02 6.62 8.52
CA SER A 20 0.50 6.01 9.76
C SER A 20 1.36 6.96 10.58
N SER A 21 1.91 8.01 9.97
CA SER A 21 2.66 9.05 10.69
C SER A 21 1.79 9.87 11.65
N PHE A 22 0.47 9.86 11.51
CA PHE A 22 -0.47 10.52 12.44
C PHE A 22 -0.83 9.65 13.66
N LEU A 23 -0.49 8.35 13.66
CA LEU A 23 -0.72 7.48 14.80
C LEU A 23 0.27 7.78 15.95
N PRO A 24 -0.07 7.53 17.20
CA PRO A 24 0.93 7.54 18.28
C PRO A 24 2.01 6.48 18.01
N ARG A 25 3.20 6.63 18.63
CA ARG A 25 4.31 5.67 18.42
C ARG A 25 3.93 4.20 18.53
N PRO A 26 3.17 3.76 19.58
CA PRO A 26 2.74 2.35 19.65
C PRO A 26 1.78 1.96 18.52
N GLY A 27 0.91 2.87 18.08
CA GLY A 27 0.01 2.63 16.96
C GLY A 27 0.76 2.50 15.62
N ALA A 28 1.81 3.31 15.41
CA ALA A 28 2.66 3.20 14.23
C ALA A 28 3.43 1.86 14.21
N LEU A 29 3.93 1.41 15.38
CA LEU A 29 4.56 0.10 15.51
C LEU A 29 3.58 -1.03 15.20
N LEU A 30 2.36 -0.97 15.74
CA LEU A 30 1.31 -1.96 15.47
C LEU A 30 0.92 -1.99 13.98
N ALA A 31 0.83 -0.84 13.31
CA ALA A 31 0.55 -0.78 11.88
C ALA A 31 1.68 -1.41 11.05
N ALA A 32 2.94 -1.14 11.39
CA ALA A 32 4.10 -1.73 10.73
C ALA A 32 4.19 -3.24 10.97
N LEU A 33 3.95 -3.72 12.21
CA LEU A 33 3.90 -5.13 12.54
C LEU A 33 2.73 -5.84 11.86
N GLY A 34 1.55 -5.23 11.81
CA GLY A 34 0.39 -5.75 11.12
C GLY A 34 0.66 -5.96 9.64
N LEU A 35 1.28 -4.97 8.98
CA LEU A 35 1.67 -5.08 7.57
C LEU A 35 2.74 -6.17 7.37
N ALA A 36 3.75 -6.24 8.24
CA ALA A 36 4.80 -7.26 8.19
C ALA A 36 4.22 -8.67 8.31
N LEU A 37 3.35 -8.90 9.30
CA LEU A 37 2.68 -10.18 9.51
C LEU A 37 1.80 -10.56 8.31
N ALA A 38 1.03 -9.61 7.80
CA ALA A 38 0.16 -9.83 6.66
C ALA A 38 0.96 -10.24 5.41
N VAL A 39 2.07 -9.57 5.11
CA VAL A 39 2.99 -9.93 4.02
C VAL A 39 3.63 -11.29 4.26
N GLY A 40 4.13 -11.54 5.48
CA GLY A 40 4.75 -12.82 5.84
C GLY A 40 3.81 -14.01 5.68
N LEU A 41 2.53 -13.86 6.00
CA LEU A 41 1.51 -14.89 5.83
C LEU A 41 1.07 -15.06 4.36
N ALA A 42 1.11 -13.98 3.57
CA ALA A 42 0.71 -14.02 2.17
C ALA A 42 1.76 -14.68 1.27
N ILE A 43 3.05 -14.54 1.56
CA ILE A 43 4.12 -15.07 0.71
C ILE A 43 4.06 -16.60 0.55
N PRO A 44 3.87 -17.43 1.59
CA PRO A 44 3.73 -18.88 1.42
C PRO A 44 2.52 -19.28 0.55
N TRP A 45 1.49 -18.45 0.55
CA TRP A 45 0.34 -18.66 -0.34
C TRP A 45 0.65 -18.22 -1.77
N LEU A 46 1.31 -17.08 -1.96
CA LEU A 46 1.75 -16.59 -3.27
C LEU A 46 2.72 -17.57 -3.96
N THR A 47 3.63 -18.18 -3.21
CA THR A 47 4.61 -19.13 -3.76
C THR A 47 4.00 -20.44 -4.25
N ARG A 48 2.77 -20.78 -3.81
CA ARG A 48 2.01 -21.90 -4.33
C ARG A 48 1.33 -21.60 -5.68
N GLN A 49 1.26 -20.32 -6.05
CA GLN A 49 0.70 -19.88 -7.31
C GLN A 49 1.80 -19.88 -8.39
N SER A 50 1.42 -20.16 -9.64
CA SER A 50 2.35 -19.98 -10.75
C SER A 50 2.52 -18.50 -11.10
N ALA A 51 3.69 -18.13 -11.65
CA ALA A 51 3.90 -16.77 -12.13
C ALA A 51 2.83 -16.35 -13.15
N ALA A 52 2.42 -17.28 -14.04
CA ALA A 52 1.35 -17.05 -15.01
C ALA A 52 0.01 -16.72 -14.33
N THR A 53 -0.31 -17.38 -13.22
CA THR A 53 -1.54 -17.12 -12.45
C THR A 53 -1.50 -15.71 -11.83
N VAL A 54 -0.38 -15.31 -11.27
CA VAL A 54 -0.24 -13.97 -10.67
C VAL A 54 -0.30 -12.88 -11.74
N VAL A 55 0.34 -13.10 -12.88
CA VAL A 55 0.24 -12.18 -14.04
C VAL A 55 -1.19 -12.10 -14.56
N SER A 56 -1.91 -13.22 -14.65
CA SER A 56 -3.32 -13.22 -15.08
C SER A 56 -4.24 -12.43 -14.13
N TRP A 57 -3.93 -12.36 -12.84
CA TRP A 57 -4.70 -11.55 -11.90
C TRP A 57 -4.56 -10.06 -12.14
N THR A 58 -3.40 -9.62 -12.59
CA THR A 58 -3.12 -8.21 -12.89
C THR A 58 -3.48 -7.82 -14.34
N SER A 59 -3.74 -8.80 -15.21
CA SER A 59 -4.06 -8.57 -16.62
C SER A 59 -5.53 -8.77 -16.95
N ALA A 60 -6.32 -9.40 -16.06
CA ALA A 60 -7.74 -9.64 -16.28
C ALA A 60 -8.54 -8.32 -16.13
N PRO A 61 -9.28 -7.88 -17.17
CA PRO A 61 -10.01 -6.59 -17.12
C PRO A 61 -10.98 -6.50 -15.96
N ASP A 62 -11.72 -7.56 -15.67
CA ASP A 62 -12.71 -7.61 -14.59
C ASP A 62 -12.06 -7.38 -13.23
N ARG A 63 -10.89 -8.01 -12.98
CA ARG A 63 -10.17 -7.86 -11.71
C ARG A 63 -9.51 -6.50 -11.56
N MET A 64 -9.08 -5.91 -12.67
CA MET A 64 -8.56 -4.54 -12.66
C MET A 64 -9.67 -3.53 -12.34
N LEU A 65 -10.89 -3.77 -12.81
CA LEU A 65 -12.03 -2.94 -12.45
C LEU A 65 -12.34 -3.04 -10.95
N ASP A 66 -12.36 -4.24 -10.39
CA ASP A 66 -12.57 -4.47 -8.96
C ASP A 66 -11.47 -3.79 -8.11
N ALA A 67 -10.22 -3.92 -8.54
CA ALA A 67 -9.09 -3.25 -7.89
C ALA A 67 -9.21 -1.72 -7.97
N ALA A 68 -9.65 -1.19 -9.10
CA ALA A 68 -9.87 0.25 -9.27
C ALA A 68 -11.00 0.76 -8.35
N VAL A 69 -12.11 0.02 -8.23
CA VAL A 69 -13.21 0.36 -7.31
C VAL A 69 -12.70 0.36 -5.86
N CYS A 70 -11.96 -0.66 -5.45
CA CYS A 70 -11.35 -0.72 -4.12
C CYS A 70 -10.39 0.46 -3.87
N LEU A 71 -9.58 0.82 -4.87
CA LEU A 71 -8.65 1.94 -4.78
C LEU A 71 -9.40 3.28 -4.64
N VAL A 72 -10.44 3.50 -5.43
CA VAL A 72 -11.28 4.71 -5.33
C VAL A 72 -11.95 4.81 -3.96
N LEU A 73 -12.48 3.71 -3.44
CA LEU A 73 -13.06 3.69 -2.09
C LEU A 73 -12.03 4.02 -1.01
N GLU A 74 -10.82 3.48 -1.11
CA GLU A 74 -9.75 3.78 -0.15
C GLU A 74 -9.31 5.24 -0.25
N ILE A 75 -9.14 5.78 -1.46
CA ILE A 75 -8.84 7.20 -1.68
C ILE A 75 -9.93 8.08 -1.05
N ALA A 76 -11.20 7.74 -1.24
CA ALA A 76 -12.32 8.46 -0.62
C ALA A 76 -12.23 8.46 0.91
N LEU A 77 -11.87 7.32 1.53
CA LEU A 77 -11.65 7.24 2.97
C LEU A 77 -10.45 8.09 3.44
N MET A 78 -9.37 8.12 2.66
CA MET A 78 -8.19 8.94 2.98
C MET A 78 -8.49 10.44 2.85
N VAL A 79 -9.21 10.83 1.81
CA VAL A 79 -9.69 12.21 1.62
C VAL A 79 -10.65 12.60 2.75
N ALA A 80 -11.61 11.72 3.10
CA ALA A 80 -12.51 11.94 4.23
C ALA A 80 -11.74 12.09 5.55
N PHE A 81 -10.63 11.37 5.75
CA PHE A 81 -9.74 11.56 6.90
C PHE A 81 -9.12 12.97 6.91
N CYS A 82 -8.61 13.45 5.79
CA CYS A 82 -8.02 14.78 5.69
C CYS A 82 -9.02 15.87 6.12
N PHE A 83 -10.26 15.80 5.63
CA PHE A 83 -11.31 16.74 6.00
C PHE A 83 -11.87 16.55 7.42
N SER A 84 -11.99 15.30 7.89
CA SER A 84 -12.55 15.01 9.21
C SER A 84 -11.63 15.43 10.35
N ARG A 85 -10.32 15.46 10.11
CA ARG A 85 -9.36 15.90 11.10
C ARG A 85 -9.53 17.40 11.43
N ALA A 86 -9.85 18.21 10.42
CA ALA A 86 -10.19 19.60 10.60
C ALA A 86 -11.52 19.80 11.36
N ALA A 87 -12.48 18.85 11.23
CA ALA A 87 -13.82 18.95 11.81
C ALA A 87 -14.02 18.15 13.11
N GLY A 88 -13.03 17.39 13.58
CA GLY A 88 -13.12 16.56 14.79
C GLY A 88 -14.07 15.35 14.71
N LYS A 89 -14.70 15.12 13.55
CA LYS A 89 -15.62 14.00 13.28
C LYS A 89 -14.82 12.76 12.82
N PHE A 90 -15.34 11.56 13.04
CA PHE A 90 -14.75 10.29 12.59
C PHE A 90 -13.36 9.95 13.16
N ARG A 91 -13.22 10.01 14.48
CA ARG A 91 -11.96 9.65 15.17
C ARG A 91 -11.44 8.24 14.83
N TRP A 92 -12.29 7.30 14.44
CA TRP A 92 -11.93 5.95 14.05
C TRP A 92 -11.12 5.89 12.75
N LEU A 93 -11.34 6.84 11.79
CA LEU A 93 -10.53 6.92 10.58
C LEU A 93 -9.04 7.13 10.88
N ARG A 94 -8.69 7.64 12.05
CA ARG A 94 -7.29 7.78 12.49
C ARG A 94 -6.60 6.42 12.56
N TYR A 95 -7.33 5.39 12.99
CA TYR A 95 -6.78 4.05 13.19
C TYR A 95 -6.89 3.15 11.94
N TYR A 96 -7.57 3.60 10.91
CA TYR A 96 -7.64 2.89 9.63
C TYR A 96 -6.32 3.04 8.89
N PRO A 97 -5.53 1.95 8.72
CA PRO A 97 -4.18 2.04 8.16
C PRO A 97 -4.14 2.15 6.63
N GLY A 98 -5.25 1.83 5.95
CA GLY A 98 -5.29 1.57 4.52
C GLY A 98 -5.15 0.08 4.22
N LEU A 99 -6.07 -0.47 3.43
CA LEU A 99 -6.06 -1.90 3.09
C LEU A 99 -5.24 -2.21 1.84
N LEU A 100 -5.15 -1.26 0.91
CA LEU A 100 -4.50 -1.49 -0.40
C LEU A 100 -2.98 -1.52 -0.35
N VAL A 101 -2.36 -1.06 0.75
CA VAL A 101 -0.92 -1.25 0.96
C VAL A 101 -0.54 -2.73 1.02
N PHE A 102 -1.45 -3.58 1.53
CA PHE A 102 -1.21 -5.02 1.62
C PHE A 102 -1.08 -5.69 0.23
N PRO A 103 -2.06 -5.63 -0.68
CA PRO A 103 -1.91 -6.19 -2.03
C PRO A 103 -0.77 -5.51 -2.81
N ALA A 104 -0.51 -4.21 -2.61
CA ALA A 104 0.62 -3.53 -3.24
C ALA A 104 1.97 -4.10 -2.79
N CYS A 105 2.16 -4.34 -1.50
CA CYS A 105 3.36 -5.01 -0.98
C CYS A 105 3.47 -6.46 -1.47
N CYS A 106 2.37 -7.21 -1.47
CA CYS A 106 2.35 -8.58 -1.98
C CYS A 106 2.71 -8.64 -3.46
N TRP A 107 2.22 -7.72 -4.28
CA TRP A 107 2.59 -7.62 -5.69
C TRP A 107 4.09 -7.32 -5.86
N ALA A 108 4.62 -6.34 -5.13
CA ALA A 108 6.04 -5.99 -5.20
C ALA A 108 6.95 -7.17 -4.82
N TRP A 109 6.59 -7.91 -3.75
CA TRP A 109 7.31 -9.11 -3.35
C TRP A 109 7.15 -10.25 -4.36
N ALA A 110 5.98 -10.44 -4.97
CA ALA A 110 5.78 -11.44 -6.02
C ALA A 110 6.68 -11.19 -7.22
N GLN A 111 6.83 -9.93 -7.67
CA GLN A 111 7.75 -9.58 -8.75
C GLN A 111 9.22 -9.94 -8.42
N LEU A 112 9.64 -9.65 -7.18
CA LEU A 112 11.00 -10.03 -6.72
C LEU A 112 11.18 -11.55 -6.65
N LEU A 113 10.17 -12.29 -6.19
CA LEU A 113 10.17 -13.74 -6.07
C LEU A 113 10.32 -14.42 -7.44
N PHE A 114 9.52 -14.00 -8.40
CA PHE A 114 9.53 -14.62 -9.73
C PHE A 114 10.74 -14.22 -10.57
N SER A 115 11.41 -13.13 -10.23
CA SER A 115 12.65 -12.71 -10.92
C SER A 115 13.89 -13.51 -10.50
N ARG A 116 13.83 -14.26 -9.36
CA ARG A 116 14.97 -15.01 -8.82
C ARG A 116 14.59 -16.45 -8.48
N PRO A 117 14.59 -17.37 -9.46
CA PRO A 117 14.32 -18.79 -9.21
C PRO A 117 15.44 -19.40 -8.34
N GLY A 118 15.06 -20.28 -7.43
CA GLY A 118 16.00 -21.03 -6.59
C GLY A 118 16.14 -20.56 -5.14
N LEU A 119 15.35 -19.58 -4.69
CA LEU A 119 15.32 -19.15 -3.30
C LEU A 119 14.43 -20.06 -2.45
N ASP A 120 14.86 -20.33 -1.22
CA ASP A 120 14.04 -21.01 -0.21
C ASP A 120 12.89 -20.07 0.22
N PHE A 121 11.68 -20.43 -0.23
CA PHE A 121 10.48 -19.62 -0.02
C PHE A 121 10.12 -19.43 1.45
N GLY A 122 10.45 -20.39 2.32
CA GLY A 122 10.19 -20.27 3.74
C GLY A 122 11.04 -19.17 4.38
N ARG A 123 12.35 -19.16 4.09
CA ARG A 123 13.26 -18.12 4.57
C ARG A 123 12.90 -16.75 3.99
N LEU A 124 12.50 -16.73 2.72
CA LEU A 124 12.15 -15.49 2.04
C LEU A 124 10.88 -14.84 2.62
N ALA A 125 9.90 -15.62 3.05
CA ALA A 125 8.70 -15.09 3.73
C ALA A 125 9.07 -14.30 4.99
N TRP A 126 9.97 -14.84 5.82
CA TRP A 126 10.45 -14.17 7.02
C TRP A 126 11.28 -12.92 6.72
N ILE A 127 12.15 -12.99 5.72
CA ILE A 127 12.94 -11.83 5.26
C ILE A 127 12.01 -10.74 4.74
N ALA A 128 11.03 -11.08 3.93
CA ALA A 128 10.06 -10.14 3.40
C ALA A 128 9.23 -9.47 4.49
N ALA A 129 8.74 -10.24 5.47
CA ALA A 129 8.01 -9.71 6.62
C ALA A 129 8.89 -8.72 7.40
N LEU A 130 10.11 -9.12 7.71
CA LEU A 130 11.05 -8.31 8.50
C LEU A 130 11.43 -7.03 7.75
N VAL A 131 11.79 -7.12 6.48
CA VAL A 131 12.15 -5.96 5.64
C VAL A 131 10.96 -5.01 5.52
N THR A 132 9.77 -5.52 5.23
CA THR A 132 8.55 -4.70 5.13
C THR A 132 8.25 -3.99 6.44
N GLY A 133 8.36 -4.68 7.58
CA GLY A 133 8.15 -4.09 8.90
C GLY A 133 9.17 -2.99 9.23
N ILE A 134 10.46 -3.24 8.96
CA ILE A 134 11.54 -2.26 9.19
C ILE A 134 11.34 -1.05 8.29
N VAL A 135 11.10 -1.25 6.99
CA VAL A 135 10.89 -0.16 6.02
C VAL A 135 9.66 0.67 6.39
N ALA A 136 8.56 0.02 6.78
CA ALA A 136 7.36 0.72 7.23
C ALA A 136 7.63 1.54 8.50
N PHE A 137 8.21 0.95 9.53
CA PHE A 137 8.47 1.65 10.79
C PHE A 137 9.49 2.77 10.64
N ALA A 138 10.61 2.50 9.94
CA ALA A 138 11.64 3.50 9.65
C ALA A 138 11.08 4.63 8.77
N GLY A 139 10.31 4.31 7.73
CA GLY A 139 9.66 5.28 6.86
C GLY A 139 8.73 6.22 7.60
N ILE A 140 7.90 5.68 8.51
CA ILE A 140 7.03 6.49 9.38
C ILE A 140 7.88 7.42 10.27
N GLY A 141 8.98 6.93 10.83
CA GLY A 141 9.90 7.70 11.67
C GLY A 141 10.60 8.82 10.89
N LEU A 142 11.08 8.51 9.69
CA LEU A 142 11.71 9.48 8.78
C LEU A 142 10.74 10.57 8.35
N LEU A 143 9.52 10.23 7.96
CA LEU A 143 8.51 11.21 7.59
C LEU A 143 8.20 12.20 8.72
N ARG A 144 8.13 11.72 9.97
CA ARG A 144 7.95 12.61 11.13
C ARG A 144 9.12 13.53 11.36
N LYS A 145 10.34 13.08 11.03
CA LYS A 145 11.57 13.86 11.22
C LYS A 145 11.74 14.90 10.11
N PHE A 146 11.49 14.52 8.86
CA PHE A 146 11.68 15.42 7.72
C PHE A 146 10.52 16.38 7.51
N ILE A 147 9.30 15.97 7.85
CA ILE A 147 8.09 16.78 7.75
C ILE A 147 7.45 16.84 9.15
N PRO A 148 7.97 17.68 10.06
CA PRO A 148 7.46 17.74 11.43
C PRO A 148 6.06 18.33 11.50
N GLU A 149 5.69 19.21 10.58
CA GLU A 149 4.39 19.89 10.51
C GLU A 149 3.29 18.90 10.10
N GLU A 150 2.26 18.83 10.95
CA GLU A 150 1.12 17.94 10.68
C GLU A 150 0.31 18.37 9.45
N GLU A 151 0.20 19.69 9.23
CA GLU A 151 -0.52 20.28 8.10
C GLU A 151 0.12 19.89 6.77
N THR A 152 1.43 20.05 6.64
CA THR A 152 2.20 19.68 5.44
C THR A 152 2.07 18.17 5.14
N ARG A 153 2.06 17.31 6.19
CA ARG A 153 1.82 15.87 5.99
C ARG A 153 0.41 15.57 5.52
N LEU A 154 -0.58 16.34 5.98
CA LEU A 154 -1.98 16.20 5.57
C LEU A 154 -2.17 16.62 4.11
N GLU A 155 -1.56 17.74 3.69
CA GLU A 155 -1.53 18.19 2.31
C GLU A 155 -0.83 17.16 1.41
N GLY A 156 0.33 16.65 1.84
CA GLY A 156 1.04 15.58 1.13
C GLY A 156 0.19 14.31 0.97
N LEU A 157 -0.52 13.90 2.03
CA LEU A 157 -1.43 12.76 1.98
C LEU A 157 -2.57 13.01 0.97
N PHE A 158 -3.16 14.19 0.99
CA PHE A 158 -4.22 14.58 0.05
C PHE A 158 -3.71 14.56 -1.41
N LEU A 159 -2.56 15.18 -1.68
CA LEU A 159 -1.97 15.24 -3.02
C LEU A 159 -1.61 13.86 -3.56
N ILE A 160 -1.04 12.98 -2.73
CA ILE A 160 -0.72 11.61 -3.14
C ILE A 160 -1.99 10.82 -3.48
N ASN A 161 -3.05 10.97 -2.68
CA ASN A 161 -4.30 10.28 -2.97
C ASN A 161 -5.00 10.85 -4.21
N LEU A 162 -4.88 12.16 -4.47
CA LEU A 162 -5.36 12.76 -5.71
C LEU A 162 -4.59 12.22 -6.94
N LEU A 163 -3.26 12.11 -6.82
CA LEU A 163 -2.44 11.52 -7.87
C LEU A 163 -2.76 10.04 -8.10
N LEU A 164 -3.00 9.27 -7.03
CA LEU A 164 -3.47 7.89 -7.12
C LEU A 164 -4.80 7.79 -7.86
N LEU A 165 -5.74 8.70 -7.58
CA LEU A 165 -7.03 8.75 -8.28
C LEU A 165 -6.82 8.97 -9.79
N LEU A 166 -6.00 9.95 -10.17
CA LEU A 166 -5.71 10.25 -11.56
C LEU A 166 -5.06 9.05 -12.28
N LEU A 167 -4.08 8.40 -11.62
CA LEU A 167 -3.43 7.22 -12.18
C LEU A 167 -4.39 6.03 -12.31
N THR A 168 -5.31 5.87 -11.37
CA THR A 168 -6.32 4.80 -11.43
C THR A 168 -7.25 5.01 -12.61
N VAL A 169 -7.73 6.25 -12.81
CA VAL A 169 -8.57 6.60 -13.96
C VAL A 169 -7.81 6.41 -15.27
N ALA A 170 -6.54 6.82 -15.33
CA ALA A 170 -5.70 6.60 -16.51
C ALA A 170 -5.48 5.10 -16.79
N ALA A 171 -5.28 4.29 -15.74
CA ALA A 171 -5.10 2.84 -15.87
C ALA A 171 -6.37 2.16 -16.39
N THR A 172 -7.55 2.53 -15.89
CA THR A 172 -8.83 1.97 -16.35
C THR A 172 -9.18 2.44 -17.77
N GLY A 173 -8.89 3.69 -18.11
CA GLY A 173 -9.07 4.20 -19.47
C GLY A 173 -8.17 3.53 -20.51
N ALA A 174 -6.97 3.15 -20.15
CA ALA A 174 -6.02 2.45 -21.05
C ALA A 174 -6.42 0.99 -21.34
N ILE A 175 -7.35 0.41 -20.59
CA ILE A 175 -7.85 -0.96 -20.78
C ILE A 175 -9.06 -1.00 -21.73
N THR A 176 -9.76 0.12 -21.88
CA THR A 176 -10.98 0.24 -22.71
C THR A 176 -10.70 0.60 -24.16
N PHE A 177 -9.47 0.85 -24.54
CA PHE A 177 -8.98 1.10 -25.91
C PHE A 177 -7.91 0.08 -26.29
#